data_0922cf98e61bacbfee6aeb116dbea9f9
#
_entry.id   0922cf98e61bacbfee6aeb116dbea9f9
#
_cell.length_a   1.000
_cell.length_b   1.000
_cell.length_c   1.000
_cell.angle_alpha   90.00
_cell.angle_beta   90.00
_cell.angle_gamma   90.00
#
_symmetry.space_group_name_H-M   'P 1'
#
loop_
_entity.id
_entity.type
_entity.pdbx_description
1 polymer ?
#
loop_
_entity_poly.entity_id
_entity_poly.type
_entity_poly.pdbx_seq_one_letter_code
_entity_poly.pdbx_strand_id
1 'polypeptide(L)'
;WEKETRWYFTGMGSRWKEASAYAANEKWDMAEDRWSGLYRGTENWKSRAKAASNLALCHEMRGALKEAYEWAHKSYDLFKRNNGDNDKSTKLLELYVQALAERIRSDKKLNVQFGED
;
A
#
# COMPACT_ATOMS: atom_id res chain seq x y z
N TRP A 1 11.55 3.78 -21.87
CA TRP A 1 10.47 3.40 -21.00
C TRP A 1 10.22 4.45 -19.95
N GLU A 2 9.00 4.84 -19.80
CA GLU A 2 8.70 5.87 -18.82
C GLU A 2 8.57 5.28 -17.44
N LYS A 3 8.74 6.13 -16.45
CA LYS A 3 8.62 5.73 -15.07
C LYS A 3 7.19 5.37 -14.74
N GLU A 4 7.02 4.32 -13.95
CA GLU A 4 5.71 4.03 -13.41
C GLU A 4 5.29 5.11 -12.44
N THR A 5 4.03 5.47 -12.52
CA THR A 5 3.45 6.40 -11.57
C THR A 5 3.16 5.67 -10.26
N ARG A 6 3.65 6.22 -9.18
CA ARG A 6 3.34 5.72 -7.84
C ARG A 6 2.36 6.66 -7.19
N TRP A 7 1.37 6.10 -6.54
CA TRP A 7 0.39 6.92 -5.84
C TRP A 7 0.33 6.51 -4.38
N TYR A 8 -0.02 7.47 -3.53
CA TYR A 8 -0.23 7.22 -2.12
C TYR A 8 -1.21 8.26 -1.61
N PHE A 9 -1.87 7.90 -0.50
CA PHE A 9 -2.81 8.82 0.11
C PHE A 9 -2.08 9.88 0.90
N THR A 10 -2.65 11.09 0.89
CA THR A 10 -2.16 12.18 1.69
C THR A 10 -3.18 12.52 2.76
N GLY A 11 -2.75 13.23 3.78
CA GLY A 11 -3.63 13.65 4.85
C GLY A 11 -3.23 15.03 5.34
N MET A 12 -4.04 15.56 6.23
CA MET A 12 -3.78 16.86 6.80
C MET A 12 -2.84 16.73 7.98
N GLY A 13 -2.04 17.76 8.18
CA GLY A 13 -1.14 17.82 9.33
C GLY A 13 0.30 17.56 8.96
N SER A 14 1.19 17.96 9.86
CA SER A 14 2.63 17.93 9.60
C SER A 14 3.16 16.51 9.47
N ARG A 15 2.58 15.55 10.20
CA ARG A 15 3.04 14.17 10.14
C ARG A 15 2.80 13.55 8.77
N TRP A 16 1.63 13.83 8.19
CA TRP A 16 1.31 13.34 6.86
C TRP A 16 2.20 14.00 5.81
N LYS A 17 2.46 15.30 5.98
CA LYS A 17 3.32 16.03 5.06
C LYS A 17 4.75 15.51 5.12
N GLU A 18 5.23 15.20 6.31
CA GLU A 18 6.58 14.66 6.46
C GLU A 18 6.71 13.32 5.77
N ALA A 19 5.74 12.43 5.99
CA ALA A 19 5.77 11.12 5.36
C ALA A 19 5.75 11.23 3.83
N SER A 20 4.90 12.12 3.32
CA SER A 20 4.80 12.33 1.88
C SER A 20 6.10 12.88 1.30
N ALA A 21 6.79 13.73 2.04
CA ALA A 21 8.07 14.27 1.58
C ALA A 21 9.12 13.17 1.46
N TYR A 22 9.15 12.24 2.42
CA TYR A 22 10.05 11.10 2.31
C TYR A 22 9.72 10.24 1.09
N ALA A 23 8.44 9.98 0.87
CA ALA A 23 8.02 9.17 -0.28
C ALA A 23 8.37 9.86 -1.60
N ALA A 24 8.18 11.17 -1.67
CA ALA A 24 8.51 11.92 -2.88
C ALA A 24 10.00 11.86 -3.20
N ASN A 25 10.83 11.68 -2.21
CA ASN A 25 12.27 11.53 -2.38
C ASN A 25 12.70 10.07 -2.39
N GLU A 26 11.77 9.16 -2.51
CA GLU A 26 11.98 7.71 -2.59
C GLU A 26 12.71 7.14 -1.36
N LYS A 27 12.53 7.79 -0.23
CA LYS A 27 13.05 7.28 1.04
C LYS A 27 11.99 6.43 1.70
N TRP A 28 11.81 5.25 1.16
CA TRP A 28 10.68 4.39 1.51
C TRP A 28 10.72 3.89 2.94
N ASP A 29 11.91 3.64 3.48
CA ASP A 29 12.01 3.18 4.87
C ASP A 29 11.62 4.29 5.84
N MET A 30 11.98 5.54 5.54
CA MET A 30 11.59 6.67 6.38
C MET A 30 10.08 6.92 6.27
N ALA A 31 9.55 6.84 5.05
CA ALA A 31 8.12 7.00 4.84
C ALA A 31 7.34 5.91 5.57
N GLU A 32 7.84 4.68 5.52
CA GLU A 32 7.20 3.57 6.21
C GLU A 32 7.13 3.83 7.72
N ASP A 33 8.21 4.30 8.29
CA ASP A 33 8.24 4.58 9.72
C ASP A 33 7.18 5.60 10.09
N ARG A 34 7.06 6.66 9.31
CA ARG A 34 6.08 7.71 9.59
C ARG A 34 4.64 7.23 9.41
N TRP A 35 4.37 6.52 8.30
CA TRP A 35 3.02 6.01 8.06
C TRP A 35 2.65 4.92 9.06
N SER A 36 3.61 4.12 9.50
CA SER A 36 3.37 3.12 10.53
C SER A 36 2.94 3.78 11.84
N GLY A 37 3.63 4.86 12.21
CA GLY A 37 3.26 5.63 13.39
C GLY A 37 1.87 6.22 13.28
N LEU A 38 1.52 6.73 12.10
CA LEU A 38 0.18 7.26 11.86
C LEU A 38 -0.87 6.16 11.97
N TYR A 39 -0.59 4.99 11.43
CA TYR A 39 -1.52 3.86 11.51
C TYR A 39 -1.79 3.46 12.95
N ARG A 40 -0.73 3.35 13.75
CA ARG A 40 -0.86 2.91 15.14
C ARG A 40 -1.41 3.99 16.05
N GLY A 41 -1.22 5.25 15.69
CA GLY A 41 -1.54 6.37 16.57
C GLY A 41 -2.94 6.94 16.43
N THR A 42 -3.81 6.32 15.65
CA THR A 42 -5.15 6.86 15.45
C THR A 42 -6.18 5.74 15.53
N GLU A 43 -7.39 6.10 15.98
CA GLU A 43 -8.53 5.20 15.94
C GLU A 43 -9.47 5.55 14.80
N ASN A 44 -9.15 6.57 14.02
CA ASN A 44 -9.97 6.96 12.89
C ASN A 44 -9.77 5.95 11.77
N TRP A 45 -10.86 5.29 11.36
CA TRP A 45 -10.74 4.20 10.38
C TRP A 45 -10.19 4.71 9.05
N LYS A 46 -10.57 5.92 8.65
CA LYS A 46 -10.14 6.43 7.34
C LYS A 46 -8.64 6.72 7.31
N SER A 47 -8.14 7.31 8.39
CA SER A 47 -6.69 7.54 8.51
C SER A 47 -5.94 6.22 8.52
N ARG A 48 -6.47 5.21 9.21
CA ARG A 48 -5.84 3.90 9.23
C ARG A 48 -5.86 3.24 7.85
N ALA A 49 -6.98 3.37 7.13
CA ALA A 49 -7.08 2.81 5.79
C ALA A 49 -6.07 3.45 4.86
N LYS A 50 -5.94 4.77 4.91
CA LYS A 50 -4.97 5.48 4.08
C LYS A 50 -3.54 5.07 4.41
N ALA A 51 -3.21 5.03 5.70
CA ALA A 51 -1.87 4.65 6.12
C ALA A 51 -1.55 3.21 5.72
N ALA A 52 -2.52 2.30 5.83
CA ALA A 52 -2.30 0.91 5.43
C ALA A 52 -2.00 0.79 3.95
N SER A 53 -2.72 1.52 3.10
CA SER A 53 -2.45 1.52 1.67
C SER A 53 -1.03 2.05 1.39
N ASN A 54 -0.64 3.10 2.09
CA ASN A 54 0.69 3.67 1.90
C ASN A 54 1.79 2.71 2.39
N LEU A 55 1.53 1.97 3.47
CA LEU A 55 2.46 0.96 3.94
C LEU A 55 2.62 -0.15 2.92
N ALA A 56 1.53 -0.52 2.24
CA ALA A 56 1.61 -1.50 1.17
C ALA A 56 2.59 -1.03 0.09
N LEU A 57 2.52 0.24 -0.28
CA LEU A 57 3.44 0.79 -1.28
C LEU A 57 4.89 0.68 -0.82
N CYS A 58 5.17 0.99 0.43
CA CYS A 58 6.53 0.89 0.95
C CYS A 58 7.07 -0.54 0.83
N HIS A 59 6.25 -1.52 1.18
CA HIS A 59 6.66 -2.93 1.06
C HIS A 59 6.83 -3.32 -0.41
N GLU A 60 5.93 -2.85 -1.28
CA GLU A 60 6.03 -3.13 -2.70
C GLU A 60 7.34 -2.61 -3.27
N MET A 61 7.72 -1.40 -2.88
CA MET A 61 8.94 -0.80 -3.40
C MET A 61 10.20 -1.52 -2.96
N ARG A 62 10.11 -2.30 -1.89
CA ARG A 62 11.23 -3.13 -1.45
C ARG A 62 11.14 -4.56 -1.95
N GLY A 63 10.14 -4.88 -2.75
CA GLY A 63 9.96 -6.22 -3.27
C GLY A 63 9.30 -7.19 -2.32
N ALA A 64 8.81 -6.72 -1.17
CA ALA A 64 8.13 -7.57 -0.20
C ALA A 64 6.66 -7.67 -0.57
N LEU A 65 6.37 -8.42 -1.63
CA LEU A 65 5.04 -8.44 -2.23
C LEU A 65 3.97 -9.05 -1.34
N LYS A 66 4.34 -10.04 -0.55
CA LYS A 66 3.36 -10.67 0.34
C LYS A 66 2.91 -9.69 1.42
N GLU A 67 3.86 -9.00 2.04
CA GLU A 67 3.53 -8.00 3.04
C GLU A 67 2.74 -6.84 2.42
N ALA A 68 3.13 -6.43 1.20
CA ALA A 68 2.39 -5.40 0.49
C ALA A 68 0.93 -5.81 0.29
N TYR A 69 0.72 -7.06 -0.11
CA TYR A 69 -0.63 -7.59 -0.30
C TYR A 69 -1.43 -7.52 1.00
N GLU A 70 -0.83 -7.93 2.10
CA GLU A 70 -1.52 -7.94 3.38
C GLU A 70 -1.94 -6.54 3.81
N TRP A 71 -1.05 -5.56 3.65
CA TRP A 71 -1.39 -4.19 4.00
C TRP A 71 -2.45 -3.60 3.07
N ALA A 72 -2.34 -3.87 1.77
CA ALA A 72 -3.34 -3.40 0.82
C ALA A 72 -4.71 -4.00 1.14
N HIS A 73 -4.74 -5.27 1.52
CA HIS A 73 -6.00 -5.93 1.86
C HIS A 73 -6.62 -5.33 3.12
N LYS A 74 -5.80 -4.98 4.12
CA LYS A 74 -6.31 -4.29 5.30
C LYS A 74 -6.96 -2.96 4.95
N SER A 75 -6.33 -2.21 4.05
CA SER A 75 -6.89 -0.95 3.59
C SER A 75 -8.20 -1.17 2.86
N TYR A 76 -8.23 -2.15 1.96
CA TYR A 76 -9.43 -2.49 1.22
C TYR A 76 -10.59 -2.82 2.17
N ASP A 77 -10.33 -3.67 3.17
CA ASP A 77 -11.37 -4.06 4.12
C ASP A 77 -11.93 -2.86 4.86
N LEU A 78 -11.08 -1.94 5.28
CA LEU A 78 -11.53 -0.76 6.00
C LEU A 78 -12.40 0.13 5.13
N PHE A 79 -12.00 0.37 3.89
CA PHE A 79 -12.81 1.19 2.98
C PHE A 79 -14.13 0.49 2.65
N LYS A 80 -14.09 -0.80 2.35
CA LYS A 80 -15.30 -1.53 1.99
C LYS A 80 -16.28 -1.58 3.14
N ARG A 81 -15.81 -1.86 4.34
CA ARG A 81 -16.66 -2.00 5.51
C ARG A 81 -17.37 -0.69 5.85
N ASN A 82 -16.70 0.43 5.65
CA ASN A 82 -17.24 1.72 6.05
C ASN A 82 -17.95 2.46 4.93
N ASN A 83 -17.49 2.30 3.68
CA ASN A 83 -18.02 3.07 2.56
C ASN A 83 -18.73 2.22 1.50
N GLY A 84 -18.56 0.90 1.53
CA GLY A 84 -19.25 0.02 0.59
C GLY A 84 -18.47 -0.20 -0.70
N ASP A 85 -19.03 -1.07 -1.54
CA ASP A 85 -18.35 -1.53 -2.76
C ASP A 85 -18.25 -0.46 -3.84
N ASN A 86 -19.18 0.50 -3.84
CA ASN A 86 -19.22 1.50 -4.91
C ASN A 86 -18.35 2.71 -4.63
N ASP A 87 -17.73 2.77 -3.47
CA ASP A 87 -16.87 3.88 -3.11
C ASP A 87 -15.60 3.86 -3.96
N LYS A 88 -15.18 5.06 -4.34
CA LYS A 88 -14.02 5.23 -5.20
C LYS A 88 -12.75 4.64 -4.59
N SER A 89 -12.53 4.87 -3.31
CA SER A 89 -11.34 4.34 -2.63
C SER A 89 -11.41 2.82 -2.51
N THR A 90 -12.60 2.27 -2.24
CA THR A 90 -12.78 0.83 -2.19
C THR A 90 -12.40 0.19 -3.52
N LYS A 91 -12.88 0.77 -4.62
CA LYS A 91 -12.55 0.24 -5.95
C LYS A 91 -11.07 0.35 -6.26
N LEU A 92 -10.46 1.44 -5.86
CA LEU A 92 -9.03 1.64 -6.07
C LEU A 92 -8.23 0.57 -5.34
N LEU A 93 -8.56 0.31 -4.09
CA LEU A 93 -7.86 -0.69 -3.30
C LEU A 93 -8.13 -2.10 -3.81
N GLU A 94 -9.34 -2.35 -4.31
CA GLU A 94 -9.63 -3.65 -4.91
C GLU A 94 -8.70 -3.93 -6.07
N LEU A 95 -8.52 -2.95 -6.94
CA LEU A 95 -7.60 -3.11 -8.07
C LEU A 95 -6.16 -3.29 -7.62
N TYR A 96 -5.77 -2.58 -6.58
CA TYR A 96 -4.41 -2.69 -6.06
C TYR A 96 -4.16 -4.09 -5.48
N VAL A 97 -5.10 -4.59 -4.69
CA VAL A 97 -5.00 -5.94 -4.12
C VAL A 97 -4.89 -6.98 -5.25
N GLN A 98 -5.72 -6.84 -6.28
CA GLN A 98 -5.68 -7.76 -7.41
C GLN A 98 -4.35 -7.71 -8.15
N ALA A 99 -3.82 -6.51 -8.34
CA ALA A 99 -2.54 -6.35 -9.02
C ALA A 99 -1.41 -7.02 -8.25
N LEU A 100 -1.40 -6.85 -6.92
CA LEU A 100 -0.37 -7.48 -6.09
C LEU A 100 -0.50 -9.00 -6.10
N ALA A 101 -1.73 -9.51 -6.04
CA ALA A 101 -1.96 -10.95 -6.10
C ALA A 101 -1.45 -11.53 -7.42
N GLU A 102 -1.67 -10.80 -8.51
CA GLU A 102 -1.21 -11.22 -9.83
C GLU A 102 0.31 -11.29 -9.88
N ARG A 103 0.97 -10.29 -9.32
CA ARG A 103 2.43 -10.28 -9.31
C ARG A 103 3.00 -11.42 -8.47
N ILE A 104 2.37 -11.73 -7.34
CA ILE A 104 2.80 -12.85 -6.52
C ILE A 104 2.69 -14.15 -7.29
N ARG A 105 1.58 -14.35 -8.01
CA ARG A 105 1.40 -15.55 -8.83
C ARG A 105 2.43 -15.63 -9.94
N SER A 106 2.72 -14.51 -10.58
CA SER A 106 3.70 -14.48 -11.65
C SER A 106 5.09 -14.84 -11.14
N ASP A 107 5.46 -14.34 -9.97
CA ASP A 107 6.75 -14.66 -9.37
C ASP A 107 6.86 -16.16 -9.08
N LYS A 108 5.79 -16.76 -8.56
CA LYS A 108 5.78 -18.18 -8.29
C LYS A 108 5.92 -19.01 -9.56
N LYS A 109 5.20 -18.62 -10.61
CA LYS A 109 5.31 -19.32 -11.90
C LYS A 109 6.71 -19.24 -12.43
N LEU A 110 7.33 -18.07 -12.33
CA LEU A 110 8.67 -17.89 -12.84
C LEU A 110 9.66 -18.75 -12.09
N ASN A 111 9.53 -18.83 -10.78
CA ASN A 111 10.42 -19.66 -9.97
C ASN A 111 10.30 -21.12 -10.33
N VAL A 112 9.08 -21.60 -10.52
CA VAL A 112 8.87 -22.99 -10.93
C VAL A 112 9.47 -23.23 -12.31
N GLN A 113 9.29 -22.29 -13.23
CA GLN A 113 9.80 -22.41 -14.59
C GLN A 113 11.30 -22.56 -14.63
N PHE A 114 12.00 -21.90 -13.73
CA PHE A 114 13.46 -21.97 -13.68
C PHE A 114 13.98 -23.01 -12.68
N GLY A 115 13.10 -23.85 -12.18
CA GLY A 115 13.50 -24.91 -11.27
C GLY A 115 13.81 -24.46 -9.85
N GLU A 116 13.37 -23.28 -9.48
CA GLU A 116 13.54 -22.75 -8.13
C GLU A 116 12.24 -22.98 -7.35
N ASP A 117 12.39 -23.48 -6.15
CA ASP A 117 11.22 -23.70 -5.31
C ASP A 117 11.13 -22.74 -4.16
#